data_9e7ad7a19f09a08fc43c5675e0c351be
#
_entry.id   9e7ad7a19f09a08fc43c5675e0c351be
#
_cell.length_a   1.000
_cell.length_b   1.000
_cell.length_c   1.000
_cell.angle_alpha   90.00
_cell.angle_beta   90.00
_cell.angle_gamma   90.00
#
_symmetry.space_group_name_H-M   'P 1'
#
loop_
_entity.id
_entity.type
_entity.pdbx_description
1 polymer ?
#
loop_
_entity_poly.entity_id
_entity_poly.type
_entity_poly.pdbx_seq_one_letter_code
_entity_poly.pdbx_strand_id
1 'polypeptide(L)'
;MDVFVIPVGADQYVLYYEQTMEPEPEDEPEPSGIFARWQRRFSELLRAAEENRHERHDQTGTPPSWTRRIQDQMMSWIAKRVTEQRLLWNLRKQDHVVAVHPSDTTFDAVMPHIHRALQRDYERHRNWLIVDTIGLIASGLLAIVPGPNLLAYYFLFRVGGHWLSMRGAIQGRRRVEWEGRPCEPLNELREALRLPRRERHGCVQRVSSTLHLRNLPTFFERVTAKSAAQ
;
A
#
# COMPACT_ATOMS: atom_id res chain seq x y z
N MET A 1 1.43 -14.38 -9.43
CA MET A 1 1.67 -12.97 -9.04
C MET A 1 3.16 -12.71 -9.01
N ASP A 2 3.63 -11.67 -9.70
CA ASP A 2 5.06 -11.33 -9.75
C ASP A 2 5.40 -10.28 -8.70
N VAL A 3 6.39 -10.58 -7.86
CA VAL A 3 6.92 -9.66 -6.85
C VAL A 3 8.38 -9.38 -7.17
N PHE A 4 8.69 -8.11 -7.42
CA PHE A 4 10.04 -7.68 -7.77
C PHE A 4 10.87 -7.43 -6.52
N VAL A 5 12.04 -8.03 -6.46
CA VAL A 5 13.01 -7.85 -5.38
C VAL A 5 14.01 -6.77 -5.80
N ILE A 6 13.71 -5.54 -5.44
CA ILE A 6 14.46 -4.35 -5.87
C ILE A 6 15.66 -4.13 -4.96
N PRO A 7 16.91 -4.11 -5.49
CA PRO A 7 18.09 -3.75 -4.71
C PRO A 7 18.06 -2.25 -4.36
N VAL A 8 18.27 -1.93 -3.09
CA VAL A 8 18.29 -0.54 -2.58
C VAL A 8 19.58 -0.20 -1.82
N GLY A 9 20.47 -1.17 -1.69
CA GLY A 9 21.78 -1.07 -1.08
C GLY A 9 22.64 -2.29 -1.42
N ALA A 10 23.83 -2.39 -0.83
CA ALA A 10 24.79 -3.48 -1.13
C ALA A 10 24.17 -4.87 -0.85
N ASP A 11 23.47 -5.02 0.28
CA ASP A 11 22.78 -6.25 0.69
C ASP A 11 21.37 -5.92 1.22
N GLN A 12 20.75 -4.89 0.67
CA GLN A 12 19.42 -4.45 1.05
C GLN A 12 18.47 -4.55 -0.12
N TYR A 13 17.34 -5.19 0.12
CA TYR A 13 16.29 -5.37 -0.87
C TYR A 13 14.94 -4.94 -0.33
N VAL A 14 14.09 -4.46 -1.22
CA VAL A 14 12.70 -4.09 -0.93
C VAL A 14 11.79 -4.81 -1.91
N LEU A 15 10.67 -5.31 -1.39
CA LEU A 15 9.66 -5.95 -2.20
C LEU A 15 8.79 -4.90 -2.90
N TYR A 16 8.62 -5.07 -4.20
CA TYR A 16 7.81 -4.20 -5.03
C TYR A 16 6.80 -5.02 -5.83
N TYR A 17 5.58 -4.52 -5.86
CA TYR A 17 4.51 -5.10 -6.66
C TYR A 17 3.77 -3.98 -7.39
N GLU A 18 3.62 -4.14 -8.67
CA GLU A 18 2.77 -3.31 -9.50
C GLU A 18 1.90 -4.23 -10.35
N GLN A 19 0.61 -3.96 -10.36
CA GLN A 19 -0.30 -4.69 -11.24
C GLN A 19 -0.04 -4.20 -12.65
N THR A 20 0.53 -5.08 -13.48
CA THR A 20 0.66 -4.82 -14.91
C THR A 20 -0.75 -4.74 -15.47
N MET A 21 -1.13 -3.58 -16.00
CA MET A 21 -2.38 -3.45 -16.73
C MET A 21 -2.19 -4.19 -18.08
N GLU A 22 -2.46 -5.47 -18.13
CA GLU A 22 -3.09 -6.02 -19.31
C GLU A 22 -4.51 -5.44 -19.37
N PRO A 23 -4.99 -5.00 -20.53
CA PRO A 23 -6.38 -4.60 -20.66
C PRO A 23 -7.24 -5.85 -20.40
N GLU A 24 -7.77 -5.95 -19.18
CA GLU A 24 -8.81 -6.92 -18.91
C GLU A 24 -10.03 -6.59 -19.79
N PRO A 25 -10.67 -7.61 -20.37
CA PRO A 25 -11.89 -7.41 -21.15
C PRO A 25 -12.94 -6.70 -20.30
N GLU A 26 -13.76 -5.85 -20.96
CA GLU A 26 -14.73 -4.89 -20.38
C GLU A 26 -15.86 -5.51 -19.53
N ASP A 27 -15.76 -6.78 -19.13
CA ASP A 27 -16.66 -7.49 -18.22
C ASP A 27 -16.01 -7.71 -16.83
N GLU A 28 -15.41 -6.66 -16.21
CA GLU A 28 -15.05 -6.79 -14.81
C GLU A 28 -16.32 -6.89 -13.94
N PRO A 29 -16.49 -8.00 -13.19
CA PRO A 29 -17.42 -7.99 -12.07
C PRO A 29 -16.93 -6.92 -11.11
N GLU A 30 -17.84 -6.01 -10.73
CA GLU A 30 -17.61 -4.96 -9.75
C GLU A 30 -16.61 -5.39 -8.66
N PRO A 31 -15.66 -4.53 -8.24
CA PRO A 31 -14.61 -4.88 -7.31
C PRO A 31 -15.20 -5.55 -6.06
N SER A 32 -15.17 -6.88 -6.04
CA SER A 32 -15.84 -7.75 -5.07
C SER A 32 -15.06 -7.87 -3.76
N GLY A 33 -14.06 -7.02 -3.56
CA GLY A 33 -13.29 -7.00 -2.32
C GLY A 33 -14.07 -6.36 -1.18
N ILE A 34 -13.93 -6.93 0.04
CA ILE A 34 -14.46 -6.34 1.29
C ILE A 34 -14.10 -4.86 1.37
N PHE A 35 -12.91 -4.47 0.89
CA PHE A 35 -12.42 -3.11 0.87
C PHE A 35 -13.20 -2.19 -0.09
N ALA A 36 -13.53 -2.64 -1.29
CA ALA A 36 -14.30 -1.85 -2.24
C ALA A 36 -15.73 -1.64 -1.75
N ARG A 37 -16.34 -2.65 -1.11
CA ARG A 37 -17.63 -2.51 -0.43
C ARG A 37 -17.55 -1.54 0.74
N TRP A 38 -16.45 -1.53 1.50
CA TRP A 38 -16.20 -0.58 2.58
C TRP A 38 -16.00 0.85 2.07
N GLN A 39 -15.26 1.01 0.99
CA GLN A 39 -15.02 2.31 0.36
C GLN A 39 -16.34 2.91 -0.18
N ARG A 40 -17.21 2.11 -0.80
CA ARG A 40 -18.55 2.53 -1.22
C ARG A 40 -19.42 2.90 -0.01
N ARG A 41 -19.52 2.03 0.98
CA ARG A 41 -20.28 2.34 2.20
C ARG A 41 -19.76 3.57 2.92
N PHE A 42 -18.45 3.78 2.94
CA PHE A 42 -17.87 4.98 3.54
C PHE A 42 -18.24 6.24 2.73
N SER A 43 -18.20 6.19 1.40
CA SER A 43 -18.63 7.31 0.56
C SER A 43 -20.15 7.56 0.65
N GLU A 44 -20.97 6.51 0.77
CA GLU A 44 -22.41 6.61 1.00
C GLU A 44 -22.72 7.22 2.37
N LEU A 45 -22.00 6.80 3.42
CA LEU A 45 -22.14 7.37 4.75
C LEU A 45 -21.74 8.85 4.81
N LEU A 46 -20.69 9.23 4.07
CA LEU A 46 -20.30 10.63 3.95
C LEU A 46 -21.36 11.45 3.20
N ARG A 47 -21.95 10.91 2.12
CA ARG A 47 -23.06 11.55 1.40
C ARG A 47 -24.31 11.65 2.28
N ALA A 48 -24.71 10.57 2.94
CA ALA A 48 -25.84 10.57 3.87
C ALA A 48 -25.64 11.54 5.04
N ALA A 49 -24.40 11.68 5.53
CA ALA A 49 -24.05 12.66 6.55
C ALA A 49 -24.12 14.11 6.03
N GLU A 50 -23.80 14.33 4.75
CA GLU A 50 -23.96 15.62 4.08
C GLU A 50 -25.45 15.93 3.83
N GLU A 51 -26.24 14.97 3.34
CA GLU A 51 -27.67 15.10 3.11
C GLU A 51 -28.45 15.40 4.41
N ASN A 52 -28.20 14.65 5.48
CA ASN A 52 -28.80 14.91 6.82
C ASN A 52 -28.37 16.27 7.40
N ARG A 53 -27.23 16.80 6.98
CA ARG A 53 -26.77 18.13 7.35
C ARG A 53 -27.47 19.22 6.53
N HIS A 54 -27.79 18.97 5.26
CA HIS A 54 -28.56 19.88 4.42
C HIS A 54 -30.02 20.02 4.93
N GLU A 55 -30.67 18.93 5.31
CA GLU A 55 -32.03 18.98 5.88
C GLU A 55 -32.11 19.73 7.23
N ARG A 56 -31.04 19.75 8.01
CA ARG A 56 -30.96 20.52 9.27
C ARG A 56 -30.46 21.95 9.09
N HIS A 57 -30.00 22.34 7.89
CA HIS A 57 -29.28 23.59 7.67
C HIS A 57 -29.91 24.50 6.62
N ASP A 58 -31.21 24.36 6.39
CA ASP A 58 -31.97 25.32 5.58
C ASP A 58 -32.10 26.71 6.26
N GLN A 59 -31.40 26.88 7.38
CA GLN A 59 -31.20 28.16 8.04
C GLN A 59 -29.72 28.38 8.36
N THR A 60 -29.02 29.08 7.46
CA THR A 60 -27.69 29.70 7.60
C THR A 60 -26.44 28.83 7.40
N GLY A 61 -25.72 29.08 6.31
CA GLY A 61 -24.28 29.02 6.26
C GLY A 61 -23.65 27.85 5.52
N THR A 62 -22.91 28.18 4.46
CA THR A 62 -21.95 27.32 3.74
C THR A 62 -21.07 26.53 4.72
N PRO A 63 -20.91 25.20 4.59
CA PRO A 63 -20.06 24.43 5.48
C PRO A 63 -18.64 25.00 5.41
N PRO A 64 -17.94 25.16 6.56
CA PRO A 64 -16.63 25.78 6.57
C PRO A 64 -15.66 25.01 5.69
N SER A 65 -14.90 25.70 4.86
CA SER A 65 -13.97 25.15 3.86
C SER A 65 -12.92 24.18 4.44
N TRP A 66 -12.73 24.20 5.77
CA TRP A 66 -11.83 23.32 6.48
C TRP A 66 -12.31 21.85 6.55
N THR A 67 -13.63 21.60 6.61
CA THR A 67 -14.19 20.24 6.65
C THR A 67 -13.97 19.53 5.30
N ARG A 68 -14.15 20.22 4.17
CA ARG A 68 -13.80 19.71 2.84
C ARG A 68 -12.32 19.44 2.72
N ARG A 69 -11.45 20.35 3.18
CA ARG A 69 -10.00 20.14 3.16
C ARG A 69 -9.57 18.92 3.97
N ILE A 70 -10.14 18.70 5.15
CA ILE A 70 -9.85 17.51 5.96
C ILE A 70 -10.35 16.25 5.25
N GLN A 71 -11.53 16.28 4.64
CA GLN A 71 -12.07 15.16 3.88
C GLN A 71 -11.20 14.84 2.67
N ASP A 72 -10.81 15.83 1.87
CA ASP A 72 -9.94 15.66 0.70
C ASP A 72 -8.55 15.16 1.11
N GLN A 73 -7.98 15.70 2.18
CA GLN A 73 -6.72 15.21 2.75
C GLN A 73 -6.84 13.77 3.22
N MET A 74 -7.92 13.41 3.90
CA MET A 74 -8.16 12.06 4.39
C MET A 74 -8.35 11.09 3.23
N MET A 75 -9.11 11.43 2.20
CA MET A 75 -9.30 10.60 1.00
C MET A 75 -8.01 10.43 0.21
N SER A 76 -7.24 11.50 0.01
CA SER A 76 -5.93 11.41 -0.65
C SER A 76 -4.92 10.58 0.14
N TRP A 77 -4.95 10.68 1.48
CA TRP A 77 -4.11 9.89 2.36
C TRP A 77 -4.50 8.40 2.33
N ILE A 78 -5.81 8.08 2.34
CA ILE A 78 -6.34 6.72 2.20
C ILE A 78 -5.90 6.13 0.85
N ALA A 79 -6.11 6.83 -0.25
CA ALA A 79 -5.72 6.37 -1.58
C ALA A 79 -4.22 6.07 -1.67
N LYS A 80 -3.39 6.95 -1.08
CA LYS A 80 -1.93 6.77 -1.05
C LYS A 80 -1.50 5.55 -0.21
N ARG A 81 -2.16 5.33 0.93
CA ARG A 81 -1.90 4.17 1.80
C ARG A 81 -2.33 2.85 1.17
N VAL A 82 -3.46 2.84 0.48
CA VAL A 82 -3.94 1.66 -0.27
C VAL A 82 -2.90 1.22 -1.30
N THR A 83 -2.32 2.17 -2.03
CA THR A 83 -1.30 1.88 -3.03
C THR A 83 -0.04 1.25 -2.41
N GLU A 84 0.38 1.69 -1.23
CA GLU A 84 1.55 1.13 -0.52
C GLU A 84 1.29 -0.26 0.07
N GLN A 85 0.05 -0.61 0.38
CA GLN A 85 -0.33 -1.88 1.02
C GLN A 85 -0.80 -2.96 0.03
N ARG A 86 -0.92 -2.62 -1.26
CA ARG A 86 -1.43 -3.55 -2.30
C ARG A 86 -0.67 -4.88 -2.35
N LEU A 87 0.65 -4.86 -2.20
CA LEU A 87 1.46 -6.08 -2.15
C LEU A 87 0.94 -7.07 -1.11
N LEU A 88 0.84 -6.64 0.16
CA LEU A 88 0.44 -7.52 1.26
C LEU A 88 -1.02 -7.97 1.13
N TRP A 89 -1.91 -7.10 0.65
CA TRP A 89 -3.32 -7.44 0.47
C TRP A 89 -3.52 -8.46 -0.64
N ASN A 90 -2.77 -8.37 -1.73
CA ASN A 90 -2.80 -9.37 -2.80
C ASN A 90 -2.14 -10.68 -2.36
N LEU A 91 -0.98 -10.60 -1.68
CA LEU A 91 -0.25 -11.74 -1.18
C LEU A 91 -1.11 -12.65 -0.27
N ARG A 92 -2.06 -12.06 0.46
CA ARG A 92 -3.02 -12.81 1.30
C ARG A 92 -3.84 -13.83 0.54
N LYS A 93 -4.06 -13.63 -0.76
CA LYS A 93 -4.91 -14.47 -1.62
C LYS A 93 -4.11 -15.44 -2.49
N GLN A 94 -2.79 -15.38 -2.43
CA GLN A 94 -1.91 -16.17 -3.28
C GLN A 94 -1.38 -17.38 -2.52
N ASP A 95 -1.32 -18.50 -3.22
CA ASP A 95 -0.63 -19.71 -2.76
C ASP A 95 0.73 -19.87 -3.45
N HIS A 96 0.87 -19.29 -4.67
CA HIS A 96 2.11 -19.31 -5.45
C HIS A 96 2.48 -17.89 -5.91
N VAL A 97 3.74 -17.51 -5.74
CA VAL A 97 4.27 -16.19 -6.09
C VAL A 97 5.65 -16.30 -6.70
N VAL A 98 5.87 -15.57 -7.79
CA VAL A 98 7.17 -15.50 -8.45
C VAL A 98 7.95 -14.32 -7.90
N ALA A 99 9.11 -14.60 -7.30
CA ALA A 99 10.07 -13.59 -6.88
C ALA A 99 11.00 -13.26 -8.04
N VAL A 100 10.78 -12.13 -8.70
CA VAL A 100 11.63 -11.63 -9.76
C VAL A 100 12.83 -10.92 -9.13
N HIS A 101 14.03 -11.51 -9.26
CA HIS A 101 15.23 -11.03 -8.57
C HIS A 101 16.36 -10.73 -9.56
N PRO A 102 17.36 -9.91 -9.17
CA PRO A 102 18.53 -9.67 -10.00
C PRO A 102 19.21 -10.99 -10.41
N SER A 103 19.59 -11.11 -11.68
CA SER A 103 20.20 -12.35 -12.23
C SER A 103 21.60 -12.62 -11.69
N ASP A 104 22.27 -11.61 -11.15
CA ASP A 104 23.58 -11.72 -10.49
C ASP A 104 23.51 -12.31 -9.06
N THR A 105 22.31 -12.64 -8.58
CA THR A 105 22.06 -13.19 -7.25
C THR A 105 21.22 -14.45 -7.36
N THR A 106 21.53 -15.46 -6.56
CA THR A 106 20.73 -16.70 -6.52
C THR A 106 19.45 -16.50 -5.73
N PHE A 107 18.40 -17.27 -6.05
CA PHE A 107 17.13 -17.23 -5.34
C PHE A 107 17.30 -17.54 -3.84
N ASP A 108 18.14 -18.53 -3.49
CA ASP A 108 18.42 -18.90 -2.10
C ASP A 108 19.04 -17.77 -1.29
N ALA A 109 19.86 -16.91 -1.94
CA ALA A 109 20.42 -15.74 -1.28
C ALA A 109 19.37 -14.63 -1.08
N VAL A 110 18.38 -14.53 -1.95
CA VAL A 110 17.31 -13.51 -1.89
C VAL A 110 16.21 -13.89 -0.90
N MET A 111 15.91 -15.17 -0.74
CA MET A 111 14.80 -15.67 0.08
C MET A 111 14.84 -15.20 1.53
N PRO A 112 16.00 -15.18 2.24
CA PRO A 112 16.06 -14.62 3.60
C PRO A 112 15.70 -13.13 3.67
N HIS A 113 15.97 -12.36 2.59
CA HIS A 113 15.60 -10.95 2.52
C HIS A 113 14.10 -10.76 2.37
N ILE A 114 13.44 -11.60 1.56
CA ILE A 114 11.99 -11.64 1.42
C ILE A 114 11.35 -11.90 2.78
N HIS A 115 11.79 -12.94 3.49
CA HIS A 115 11.27 -13.30 4.81
C HIS A 115 11.49 -12.19 5.85
N ARG A 116 12.66 -11.55 5.86
CA ARG A 116 12.95 -10.42 6.75
C ARG A 116 12.09 -9.20 6.45
N ALA A 117 11.82 -8.92 5.17
CA ALA A 117 10.94 -7.82 4.76
C ALA A 117 9.51 -8.07 5.25
N LEU A 118 8.97 -9.26 4.98
CA LEU A 118 7.62 -9.64 5.43
C LEU A 118 7.50 -9.70 6.96
N GLN A 119 8.56 -10.08 7.68
CA GLN A 119 8.57 -10.05 9.14
C GLN A 119 8.51 -8.62 9.67
N ARG A 120 9.30 -7.70 9.11
CA ARG A 120 9.27 -6.27 9.49
C ARG A 120 7.88 -5.66 9.23
N ASP A 121 7.28 -6.00 8.08
CA ASP A 121 5.94 -5.54 7.76
C ASP A 121 4.89 -6.10 8.72
N TYR A 122 4.97 -7.38 9.08
CA TYR A 122 4.11 -7.99 10.08
C TYR A 122 4.19 -7.25 11.42
N GLU A 123 5.41 -7.03 11.95
CA GLU A 123 5.62 -6.37 13.25
C GLU A 123 5.13 -4.92 13.23
N ARG A 124 5.42 -4.20 12.15
CA ARG A 124 4.95 -2.84 11.96
C ARG A 124 3.43 -2.76 11.96
N HIS A 125 2.76 -3.61 11.17
CA HIS A 125 1.30 -3.61 11.07
C HIS A 125 0.64 -4.09 12.34
N ARG A 126 1.21 -5.07 13.05
CA ARG A 126 0.74 -5.51 14.36
C ARG A 126 0.77 -4.37 15.38
N ASN A 127 1.87 -3.64 15.45
CA ASN A 127 2.00 -2.54 16.41
C ASN A 127 0.99 -1.42 16.11
N TRP A 128 0.85 -1.04 14.85
CA TRP A 128 -0.15 -0.05 14.45
C TRP A 128 -1.58 -0.55 14.64
N LEU A 129 -1.86 -1.82 14.43
CA LEU A 129 -3.15 -2.43 14.70
C LEU A 129 -3.57 -2.23 16.15
N ILE A 130 -2.66 -2.44 17.09
CA ILE A 130 -2.91 -2.25 18.53
C ILE A 130 -3.24 -0.77 18.82
N VAL A 131 -2.40 0.15 18.33
CA VAL A 131 -2.60 1.59 18.52
C VAL A 131 -3.95 2.06 17.95
N ASP A 132 -4.26 1.65 16.74
CA ASP A 132 -5.50 2.06 16.07
C ASP A 132 -6.73 1.40 16.69
N THR A 133 -6.62 0.20 17.26
CA THR A 133 -7.70 -0.45 18.00
C THR A 133 -8.01 0.32 19.30
N ILE A 134 -6.98 0.77 20.03
CA ILE A 134 -7.16 1.63 21.19
C ILE A 134 -7.84 2.95 20.78
N GLY A 135 -7.40 3.56 19.70
CA GLY A 135 -8.03 4.76 19.14
C GLY A 135 -9.49 4.55 18.74
N LEU A 136 -9.82 3.39 18.16
CA LEU A 136 -11.18 3.02 17.80
C LEU A 136 -12.07 2.91 19.04
N ILE A 137 -11.61 2.23 20.09
CA ILE A 137 -12.33 2.10 21.36
C ILE A 137 -12.54 3.48 22.01
N ALA A 138 -11.49 4.30 22.06
CA ALA A 138 -11.57 5.66 22.60
C ALA A 138 -12.54 6.53 21.79
N SER A 139 -12.57 6.41 20.46
CA SER A 139 -13.49 7.14 19.60
C SER A 139 -14.95 6.69 19.77
N GLY A 140 -15.17 5.45 20.20
CA GLY A 140 -16.51 4.94 20.55
C GLY A 140 -17.14 5.68 21.74
N LEU A 141 -16.34 6.13 22.70
CA LEU A 141 -16.80 6.96 23.82
C LEU A 141 -17.30 8.34 23.38
N LEU A 142 -16.81 8.84 22.24
CA LEU A 142 -17.25 10.10 21.63
C LEU A 142 -18.57 9.96 20.85
N ALA A 143 -19.11 8.75 20.69
CA ALA A 143 -20.38 8.50 20.01
C ALA A 143 -21.59 9.09 20.77
N ILE A 144 -21.40 9.52 22.02
CA ILE A 144 -22.41 10.25 22.82
C ILE A 144 -22.71 11.63 22.23
N VAL A 145 -21.79 12.20 21.44
CA VAL A 145 -21.99 13.50 20.79
C VAL A 145 -22.85 13.28 19.53
N PRO A 146 -24.00 13.94 19.39
CA PRO A 146 -24.85 13.77 18.23
C PRO A 146 -24.15 14.29 16.96
N GLY A 147 -23.90 13.37 16.01
CA GLY A 147 -23.25 13.64 14.74
C GLY A 147 -22.57 12.38 14.19
N PRO A 148 -22.18 12.35 12.89
CA PRO A 148 -21.45 11.24 12.34
C PRO A 148 -20.06 11.15 13.00
N ASN A 149 -19.78 10.03 13.66
CA ASN A 149 -18.49 9.79 14.31
C ASN A 149 -17.40 9.44 13.25
N LEU A 150 -16.97 10.44 12.50
CA LEU A 150 -15.95 10.30 11.45
C LEU A 150 -14.64 9.72 12.00
N LEU A 151 -14.32 9.99 13.26
CA LEU A 151 -13.11 9.50 13.90
C LEU A 151 -13.16 7.98 14.10
N ALA A 152 -14.30 7.43 14.49
CA ALA A 152 -14.48 5.99 14.62
C ALA A 152 -14.35 5.29 13.24
N TYR A 153 -14.93 5.85 12.18
CA TYR A 153 -14.77 5.32 10.83
C TYR A 153 -13.33 5.37 10.35
N TYR A 154 -12.60 6.43 10.64
CA TYR A 154 -11.19 6.54 10.34
C TYR A 154 -10.37 5.42 10.99
N PHE A 155 -10.53 5.22 12.30
CA PHE A 155 -9.81 4.16 13.01
C PHE A 155 -10.25 2.77 12.56
N LEU A 156 -11.53 2.55 12.31
CA LEU A 156 -12.05 1.27 11.81
C LEU A 156 -11.42 0.90 10.46
N PHE A 157 -11.29 1.88 9.55
CA PHE A 157 -10.60 1.69 8.27
C PHE A 157 -9.12 1.32 8.48
N ARG A 158 -8.43 1.99 9.37
CA ARG A 158 -7.03 1.73 9.68
C ARG A 158 -6.82 0.35 10.29
N VAL A 159 -7.64 -0.02 11.26
CA VAL A 159 -7.65 -1.35 11.89
C VAL A 159 -7.83 -2.43 10.83
N GLY A 160 -8.83 -2.28 9.94
CA GLY A 160 -9.06 -3.21 8.83
C GLY A 160 -7.85 -3.31 7.89
N GLY A 161 -7.26 -2.18 7.49
CA GLY A 161 -6.09 -2.13 6.63
C GLY A 161 -4.86 -2.80 7.25
N HIS A 162 -4.57 -2.52 8.52
CA HIS A 162 -3.44 -3.12 9.23
C HIS A 162 -3.65 -4.62 9.45
N TRP A 163 -4.87 -5.05 9.79
CA TRP A 163 -5.21 -6.47 9.93
C TRP A 163 -5.03 -7.24 8.62
N LEU A 164 -5.52 -6.70 7.50
CA LEU A 164 -5.34 -7.32 6.18
C LEU A 164 -3.87 -7.41 5.77
N SER A 165 -3.09 -6.37 6.01
CA SER A 165 -1.66 -6.33 5.73
C SER A 165 -0.89 -7.36 6.58
N MET A 166 -1.22 -7.46 7.86
CA MET A 166 -0.63 -8.46 8.76
C MET A 166 -0.93 -9.89 8.29
N ARG A 167 -2.17 -10.16 7.87
CA ARG A 167 -2.55 -11.46 7.31
C ARG A 167 -1.80 -11.78 6.01
N GLY A 168 -1.59 -10.79 5.16
CA GLY A 168 -0.79 -10.95 3.94
C GLY A 168 0.68 -11.27 4.23
N ALA A 169 1.28 -10.58 5.21
CA ALA A 169 2.65 -10.86 5.63
C ALA A 169 2.80 -12.28 6.22
N ILE A 170 1.82 -12.75 7.01
CA ILE A 170 1.80 -14.13 7.52
C ILE A 170 1.68 -15.14 6.37
N GLN A 171 0.75 -14.90 5.43
CA GLN A 171 0.54 -15.77 4.27
C GLN A 171 1.84 -15.90 3.46
N GLY A 172 2.46 -14.77 3.10
CA GLY A 172 3.70 -14.75 2.32
C GLY A 172 4.89 -15.43 3.00
N ARG A 173 4.93 -15.47 4.34
CA ARG A 173 6.00 -16.14 5.09
C ARG A 173 5.80 -17.63 5.29
N ARG A 174 4.55 -18.08 5.44
CA ARG A 174 4.26 -19.44 5.97
C ARG A 174 3.60 -20.36 4.97
N ARG A 175 2.91 -19.82 3.97
CA ARG A 175 2.05 -20.62 3.10
C ARG A 175 2.34 -20.46 1.62
N VAL A 176 2.83 -19.29 1.22
CA VAL A 176 3.14 -19.02 -0.19
C VAL A 176 4.36 -19.84 -0.60
N GLU A 177 4.21 -20.56 -1.70
CA GLU A 177 5.31 -21.17 -2.44
C GLU A 177 5.97 -20.09 -3.30
N TRP A 178 7.21 -19.79 -3.00
CA TRP A 178 7.99 -18.79 -3.73
C TRP A 178 8.83 -19.46 -4.80
N GLU A 179 8.70 -18.99 -6.03
CA GLU A 179 9.53 -19.39 -7.16
C GLU A 179 10.46 -18.24 -7.56
N GLY A 180 11.76 -18.54 -7.74
CA GLY A 180 12.74 -17.55 -8.17
C GLY A 180 12.76 -17.41 -9.69
N ARG A 181 12.68 -16.15 -10.20
CA ARG A 181 12.90 -15.84 -11.61
C ARG A 181 13.97 -14.77 -11.74
N PRO A 182 15.14 -15.12 -12.32
CA PRO A 182 16.21 -14.15 -12.54
C PRO A 182 15.79 -13.11 -13.59
N CYS A 183 16.19 -11.86 -13.37
CA CYS A 183 15.84 -10.72 -14.21
C CYS A 183 17.06 -9.81 -14.39
N GLU A 184 17.62 -9.80 -15.59
CA GLU A 184 18.82 -9.04 -15.92
C GLU A 184 18.63 -7.51 -15.76
N PRO A 185 17.50 -6.89 -16.20
CA PRO A 185 17.28 -5.47 -16.00
C PRO A 185 17.36 -5.02 -14.53
N LEU A 186 17.08 -5.89 -13.55
CA LEU A 186 17.19 -5.52 -12.14
C LEU A 186 18.65 -5.33 -11.68
N ASN A 187 19.63 -5.89 -12.40
CA ASN A 187 21.07 -5.64 -12.12
C ASN A 187 21.43 -4.18 -12.36
N GLU A 188 20.82 -3.56 -13.39
CA GLU A 188 21.05 -2.15 -13.70
C GLU A 188 20.62 -1.23 -12.53
N LEU A 189 19.64 -1.62 -11.74
CA LEU A 189 19.23 -0.84 -10.55
C LEU A 189 20.33 -0.84 -9.48
N ARG A 190 21.10 -1.92 -9.35
CA ARG A 190 22.22 -1.98 -8.43
C ARG A 190 23.36 -1.07 -8.89
N GLU A 191 23.63 -1.03 -10.20
CA GLU A 191 24.59 -0.10 -10.76
C GLU A 191 24.12 1.35 -10.61
N ALA A 192 22.84 1.60 -10.85
CA ALA A 192 22.24 2.91 -10.64
C ALA A 192 22.46 3.46 -9.23
N LEU A 193 22.53 2.60 -8.19
CA LEU A 193 22.81 3.05 -6.82
C LEU A 193 24.20 3.69 -6.66
N ARG A 194 25.16 3.31 -7.51
CA ARG A 194 26.54 3.87 -7.52
C ARG A 194 26.62 5.22 -8.21
N LEU A 195 25.61 5.56 -9.02
CA LEU A 195 25.58 6.80 -9.80
C LEU A 195 25.08 7.98 -8.94
N PRO A 196 25.52 9.21 -9.26
CA PRO A 196 24.94 10.43 -8.72
C PRO A 196 23.43 10.49 -9.00
N ARG A 197 22.67 11.11 -8.11
CA ARG A 197 21.20 11.16 -8.19
C ARG A 197 20.66 11.62 -9.55
N ARG A 198 21.34 12.58 -10.20
CA ARG A 198 20.93 13.13 -11.52
C ARG A 198 21.03 12.11 -12.65
N GLU A 199 22.02 11.25 -12.63
CA GLU A 199 22.27 10.24 -13.67
C GLU A 199 21.45 8.97 -13.42
N ARG A 200 21.12 8.69 -12.17
CA ARG A 200 20.33 7.54 -11.72
C ARG A 200 18.96 7.47 -12.38
N HIS A 201 18.30 8.62 -12.55
CA HIS A 201 16.93 8.70 -13.09
C HIS A 201 16.81 8.05 -14.48
N GLY A 202 17.76 8.31 -15.39
CA GLY A 202 17.73 7.73 -16.75
C GLY A 202 17.88 6.20 -16.77
N CYS A 203 18.69 5.65 -15.86
CA CYS A 203 18.86 4.21 -15.72
C CYS A 203 17.57 3.56 -15.19
N VAL A 204 17.01 4.11 -14.12
CA VAL A 204 15.76 3.59 -13.51
C VAL A 204 14.59 3.69 -14.49
N GLN A 205 14.51 4.76 -15.29
CA GLN A 205 13.48 4.93 -16.31
C GLN A 205 13.57 3.86 -17.41
N ARG A 206 14.79 3.48 -17.83
CA ARG A 206 15.01 2.39 -18.79
C ARG A 206 14.50 1.06 -18.25
N VAL A 207 14.92 0.69 -17.04
CA VAL A 207 14.46 -0.54 -16.38
C VAL A 207 12.92 -0.55 -16.22
N SER A 208 12.35 0.58 -15.83
CA SER A 208 10.90 0.78 -15.73
C SER A 208 10.20 0.50 -17.05
N SER A 209 10.72 1.03 -18.16
CA SER A 209 10.16 0.82 -19.50
C SER A 209 10.30 -0.64 -19.96
N THR A 210 11.44 -1.27 -19.71
CA THR A 210 11.72 -2.66 -20.08
C THR A 210 10.82 -3.64 -19.33
N LEU A 211 10.57 -3.38 -18.04
CA LEU A 211 9.75 -4.24 -17.19
C LEU A 211 8.26 -3.82 -17.15
N HIS A 212 7.87 -2.78 -17.88
CA HIS A 212 6.51 -2.21 -17.89
C HIS A 212 6.01 -1.79 -16.50
N LEU A 213 6.92 -1.31 -15.64
CA LEU A 213 6.65 -0.90 -14.26
C LEU A 213 6.58 0.64 -14.15
N ARG A 214 5.42 1.23 -14.39
CA ARG A 214 5.24 2.69 -14.52
C ARG A 214 5.64 3.48 -13.25
N ASN A 215 5.38 2.91 -12.07
CA ASN A 215 5.61 3.60 -10.81
C ASN A 215 6.99 3.28 -10.18
N LEU A 216 7.78 2.41 -10.81
CA LEU A 216 9.11 2.02 -10.34
C LEU A 216 10.04 3.22 -10.09
N PRO A 217 10.15 4.24 -10.98
CA PRO A 217 11.05 5.37 -10.75
C PRO A 217 10.72 6.14 -9.47
N THR A 218 9.46 6.49 -9.28
CA THR A 218 9.00 7.21 -8.08
C THR A 218 9.18 6.38 -6.80
N PHE A 219 8.94 5.07 -6.89
CA PHE A 219 9.15 4.14 -5.79
C PHE A 219 10.64 4.07 -5.42
N PHE A 220 11.52 3.84 -6.41
CA PHE A 220 12.95 3.69 -6.22
C PHE A 220 13.60 4.93 -5.59
N GLU A 221 13.27 6.13 -6.07
CA GLU A 221 13.76 7.38 -5.48
C GLU A 221 13.34 7.54 -4.02
N ARG A 222 12.09 7.22 -3.70
CA ARG A 222 11.57 7.32 -2.33
C ARG A 222 12.27 6.35 -1.37
N VAL A 223 12.50 5.12 -1.80
CA VAL A 223 13.10 4.09 -0.95
C VAL A 223 14.60 4.34 -0.74
N THR A 224 15.31 4.71 -1.80
CA THR A 224 16.75 5.05 -1.72
C THR A 224 17.01 6.30 -0.91
N ALA A 225 16.09 7.29 -0.94
CA ALA A 225 16.20 8.47 -0.07
C ALA A 225 16.04 8.12 1.42
N LYS A 226 15.19 7.15 1.75
CA LYS A 226 15.04 6.67 3.14
C LYS A 226 16.24 5.85 3.61
N SER A 227 16.81 5.02 2.73
CA SER A 227 17.99 4.20 3.04
C SER A 227 19.25 5.04 3.27
N ALA A 228 19.36 6.19 2.62
CA ALA A 228 20.49 7.11 2.81
C ALA A 228 20.39 7.97 4.10
N ALA A 229 19.25 7.97 4.76
CA ALA A 229 18.99 8.74 5.99
C ALA A 229 19.08 7.90 7.27
N GLN A 230 19.35 6.59 7.14
CA GLN A 230 19.59 5.63 8.23
C GLN A 230 21.05 5.28 8.35
#